data_7b04f332d926d9bcac9610f5a369bc85
#
_entry.id   7b04f332d926d9bcac9610f5a369bc85
#
_cell.length_a   1.000
_cell.length_b   1.000
_cell.length_c   1.000
_cell.angle_alpha   90.00
_cell.angle_beta   90.00
_cell.angle_gamma   90.00
#
_symmetry.space_group_name_H-M   'P 1'
#
loop_
_entity.id
_entity.type
_entity.pdbx_description
1 polymer ?
#
loop_
_entity_poly.entity_id
_entity_poly.type
_entity_poly.pdbx_seq_one_letter_code
_entity_poly.pdbx_strand_id
1 'polypeptide(L)'
;MSTLLFDNGQEQILIDGFFSRPSLWHVLSSKVSSDSRLLQKIIQEEQLDRTQAILVTHSHYDHALDIPELAALLPQTQIIGSNSTLNIARSHPEVKASQLRRAVSGQSLRSGQFKVTPLASAHTPPTPVNDDLGEEITAPLKLPAKFSEFKEGGSFDYLIEHDRQRILVKASTGFIPGQFKNVQADILFLGIAQLSRQPEDYQKSYLQQTLATVKPKIVIPIHWDDFFQPLDQPLQFLPRFADNAPESMRILIKAAEAQQIQVVLLSNSQPYNLLKSASSQVP
;
A
#
# COMPACT_ATOMS: atom_id res chain seq x y z
N MET A 1 -0.30 -3.44 -7.04
CA MET A 1 -0.95 -3.16 -5.73
C MET A 1 0.08 -3.01 -4.62
N SER A 2 -0.35 -2.49 -3.49
CA SER A 2 0.47 -2.27 -2.29
C SER A 2 0.13 -3.21 -1.14
N THR A 3 -0.56 -4.32 -1.41
CA THR A 3 -0.77 -5.37 -0.38
C THR A 3 0.56 -6.05 -0.07
N LEU A 4 1.10 -5.77 1.12
CA LEU A 4 2.40 -6.28 1.57
C LEU A 4 2.26 -6.85 2.98
N LEU A 5 2.75 -8.07 3.19
CA LEU A 5 2.81 -8.71 4.50
C LEU A 5 4.26 -8.69 5.01
N PHE A 6 4.49 -8.02 6.12
CA PHE A 6 5.75 -8.02 6.84
C PHE A 6 5.63 -9.01 8.01
N ASP A 7 6.42 -10.08 7.99
CA ASP A 7 6.41 -11.16 8.96
C ASP A 7 7.81 -11.32 9.58
N ASN A 8 7.91 -11.22 10.90
CA ASN A 8 9.16 -11.45 11.64
C ASN A 8 9.27 -12.86 12.22
N GLY A 9 8.34 -13.76 11.85
CA GLY A 9 8.24 -15.13 12.36
C GLY A 9 7.38 -15.28 13.61
N GLN A 10 7.05 -14.19 14.31
CA GLN A 10 6.20 -14.17 15.50
C GLN A 10 4.95 -13.32 15.30
N GLU A 11 5.12 -12.16 14.71
CA GLU A 11 4.08 -11.15 14.51
C GLU A 11 4.14 -10.61 13.08
N GLN A 12 3.02 -10.06 12.64
CA GLN A 12 2.88 -9.54 11.29
C GLN A 12 2.33 -8.11 11.28
N ILE A 13 2.67 -7.37 10.22
CA ILE A 13 2.01 -6.13 9.82
C ILE A 13 1.59 -6.26 8.35
N LEU A 14 0.35 -5.92 8.05
CA LEU A 14 -0.20 -5.91 6.70
C LEU A 14 -0.35 -4.47 6.20
N ILE A 15 0.06 -4.20 4.98
CA ILE A 15 -0.25 -2.95 4.26
C ILE A 15 -1.46 -3.20 3.38
N ASP A 16 -2.47 -2.33 3.45
CA ASP A 16 -3.73 -2.31 2.72
C ASP A 16 -4.55 -3.62 2.89
N GLY A 17 -4.20 -4.71 2.23
CA GLY A 17 -4.90 -5.98 2.37
C GLY A 17 -6.01 -6.16 1.34
N PHE A 18 -5.79 -5.68 0.12
CA PHE A 18 -6.71 -5.86 -0.99
C PHE A 18 -6.53 -7.24 -1.65
N PHE A 19 -7.31 -8.21 -1.25
CA PHE A 19 -7.26 -9.61 -1.70
C PHE A 19 -8.39 -9.98 -2.65
N SER A 20 -9.59 -9.40 -2.47
CA SER A 20 -10.81 -9.77 -3.23
C SER A 20 -10.70 -9.50 -4.72
N ARG A 21 -9.98 -8.48 -5.15
CA ARG A 21 -9.63 -8.15 -6.54
C ARG A 21 -10.77 -8.40 -7.54
N PRO A 22 -11.91 -7.72 -7.43
CA PRO A 22 -13.00 -7.87 -8.38
C PRO A 22 -12.55 -7.51 -9.79
N SER A 23 -13.03 -8.24 -10.80
CA SER A 23 -12.66 -7.98 -12.20
C SER A 23 -13.02 -6.56 -12.62
N LEU A 24 -12.29 -6.01 -13.59
CA LEU A 24 -12.53 -4.66 -14.12
C LEU A 24 -13.99 -4.46 -14.53
N TRP A 25 -14.58 -5.46 -15.23
CA TRP A 25 -15.98 -5.38 -15.64
C TRP A 25 -16.92 -5.29 -14.43
N HIS A 26 -16.68 -6.08 -13.39
CA HIS A 26 -17.48 -6.03 -12.16
C HIS A 26 -17.37 -4.66 -11.47
N VAL A 27 -16.18 -4.12 -11.36
CA VAL A 27 -15.93 -2.79 -10.76
C VAL A 27 -16.70 -1.69 -11.49
N LEU A 28 -16.67 -1.71 -12.82
CA LEU A 28 -17.30 -0.67 -13.64
C LEU A 28 -18.84 -0.81 -13.73
N SER A 29 -19.39 -2.03 -13.69
CA SER A 29 -20.81 -2.28 -13.93
C SER A 29 -21.63 -2.52 -12.68
N SER A 30 -20.99 -2.77 -11.53
CA SER A 30 -21.68 -3.24 -10.33
C SER A 30 -21.18 -2.54 -9.06
N LYS A 31 -21.81 -2.86 -7.94
CA LYS A 31 -21.30 -2.55 -6.62
C LYS A 31 -20.31 -3.63 -6.19
N VAL A 32 -19.27 -3.25 -5.45
CA VAL A 32 -18.21 -4.13 -4.97
C VAL A 32 -18.31 -4.38 -3.47
N SER A 33 -17.89 -5.55 -3.05
CA SER A 33 -17.73 -5.95 -1.65
C SER A 33 -16.61 -6.99 -1.53
N SER A 34 -16.16 -7.23 -0.32
CA SER A 34 -15.21 -8.29 -0.01
C SER A 34 -15.73 -9.69 -0.37
N ASP A 35 -14.81 -10.57 -0.77
CA ASP A 35 -15.08 -12.03 -0.83
C ASP A 35 -14.68 -12.67 0.50
N SER A 36 -15.66 -12.83 1.40
CA SER A 36 -15.45 -13.37 2.74
C SER A 36 -14.83 -14.78 2.72
N ARG A 37 -15.17 -15.64 1.76
CA ARG A 37 -14.62 -16.99 1.66
C ARG A 37 -13.15 -16.96 1.27
N LEU A 38 -12.80 -16.11 0.32
CA LEU A 38 -11.41 -15.92 -0.09
C LEU A 38 -10.59 -15.37 1.09
N LEU A 39 -11.11 -14.38 1.81
CA LEU A 39 -10.41 -13.80 2.96
C LEU A 39 -10.19 -14.82 4.08
N GLN A 40 -11.18 -15.64 4.41
CA GLN A 40 -11.02 -16.73 5.39
C GLN A 40 -9.92 -17.72 4.98
N LYS A 41 -9.86 -18.08 3.69
CA LYS A 41 -8.82 -18.94 3.14
C LYS A 41 -7.44 -18.28 3.30
N ILE A 42 -7.28 -17.03 2.88
CA ILE A 42 -6.01 -16.29 2.95
C ILE A 42 -5.56 -16.10 4.41
N ILE A 43 -6.48 -15.81 5.32
CA ILE A 43 -6.18 -15.70 6.76
C ILE A 43 -5.54 -17.00 7.27
N GLN A 44 -6.04 -18.15 6.87
CA GLN A 44 -5.49 -19.45 7.27
C GLN A 44 -4.14 -19.74 6.59
N GLU A 45 -4.03 -19.51 5.28
CA GLU A 45 -2.83 -19.81 4.50
C GLU A 45 -1.63 -18.93 4.92
N GLU A 46 -1.87 -17.63 5.13
CA GLU A 46 -0.84 -16.64 5.50
C GLU A 46 -0.74 -16.43 7.02
N GLN A 47 -1.52 -17.18 7.82
CA GLN A 47 -1.54 -17.09 9.30
C GLN A 47 -1.76 -15.64 9.77
N LEU A 48 -2.72 -14.92 9.18
CA LEU A 48 -2.97 -13.51 9.46
C LEU A 48 -3.54 -13.26 10.87
N ASP A 49 -3.89 -14.28 11.64
CA ASP A 49 -4.21 -14.19 13.06
C ASP A 49 -3.07 -13.64 13.92
N ARG A 50 -1.82 -13.69 13.42
CA ARG A 50 -0.63 -13.05 14.02
C ARG A 50 -0.48 -11.56 13.68
N THR A 51 -1.37 -11.00 12.82
CA THR A 51 -1.27 -9.61 12.37
C THR A 51 -1.65 -8.65 13.49
N GLN A 52 -0.70 -7.81 13.88
CA GLN A 52 -0.87 -6.80 14.93
C GLN A 52 -1.61 -5.58 14.41
N ALA A 53 -1.34 -5.19 13.17
CA ALA A 53 -2.01 -4.05 12.52
C ALA A 53 -2.13 -4.22 11.01
N ILE A 54 -3.20 -3.66 10.46
CA ILE A 54 -3.36 -3.36 9.04
C ILE A 54 -3.18 -1.85 8.86
N LEU A 55 -2.18 -1.45 8.10
CA LEU A 55 -1.85 -0.07 7.80
C LEU A 55 -2.41 0.29 6.42
N VAL A 56 -3.41 1.16 6.38
CA VAL A 56 -4.09 1.49 5.13
C VAL A 56 -3.55 2.80 4.58
N THR A 57 -3.02 2.75 3.35
CA THR A 57 -2.33 3.88 2.74
C THR A 57 -3.29 4.99 2.31
N HIS A 58 -4.44 4.65 1.77
CA HIS A 58 -5.57 5.55 1.47
C HIS A 58 -6.86 4.75 1.24
N SER A 59 -7.98 5.43 1.00
CA SER A 59 -9.28 4.80 1.14
C SER A 59 -9.95 4.40 -0.18
N HIS A 60 -9.25 4.41 -1.31
CA HIS A 60 -9.77 3.86 -2.55
C HIS A 60 -10.08 2.37 -2.41
N TYR A 61 -11.03 1.87 -3.23
CA TYR A 61 -11.51 0.50 -3.11
C TYR A 61 -10.41 -0.55 -3.26
N ASP A 62 -9.43 -0.30 -4.12
CA ASP A 62 -8.29 -1.18 -4.38
C ASP A 62 -7.23 -1.18 -3.24
N HIS A 63 -7.48 -0.45 -2.16
CA HIS A 63 -6.72 -0.47 -0.91
C HIS A 63 -7.61 -0.83 0.29
N ALA A 64 -8.86 -0.40 0.31
CA ALA A 64 -9.70 -0.45 1.50
C ALA A 64 -10.95 -1.35 1.39
N LEU A 65 -11.21 -2.00 0.24
CA LEU A 65 -12.40 -2.84 0.03
C LEU A 65 -12.54 -3.92 1.09
N ASP A 66 -11.45 -4.61 1.41
CA ASP A 66 -11.47 -5.77 2.29
C ASP A 66 -11.29 -5.42 3.78
N ILE A 67 -11.03 -4.16 4.10
CA ILE A 67 -10.77 -3.71 5.48
C ILE A 67 -11.93 -4.02 6.43
N PRO A 68 -13.21 -3.81 6.10
CA PRO A 68 -14.31 -4.15 7.00
C PRO A 68 -14.35 -5.62 7.38
N GLU A 69 -14.22 -6.49 6.38
CA GLU A 69 -14.27 -7.94 6.57
C GLU A 69 -13.03 -8.46 7.29
N LEU A 70 -11.83 -8.00 6.91
CA LEU A 70 -10.59 -8.35 7.61
C LEU A 70 -10.64 -7.93 9.08
N ALA A 71 -11.15 -6.73 9.38
CA ALA A 71 -11.27 -6.26 10.76
C ALA A 71 -12.25 -7.10 11.59
N ALA A 72 -13.34 -7.58 10.98
CA ALA A 72 -14.30 -8.46 11.64
C ALA A 72 -13.72 -9.87 11.87
N LEU A 73 -13.03 -10.43 10.87
CA LEU A 73 -12.41 -11.76 10.96
C LEU A 73 -11.17 -11.79 11.85
N LEU A 74 -10.49 -10.64 12.05
CA LEU A 74 -9.28 -10.49 12.87
C LEU A 74 -9.53 -9.53 14.06
N PRO A 75 -10.32 -9.91 15.06
CA PRO A 75 -10.82 -9.00 16.09
C PRO A 75 -9.74 -8.46 17.06
N GLN A 76 -8.50 -8.95 16.98
CA GLN A 76 -7.36 -8.46 17.76
C GLN A 76 -6.47 -7.50 16.97
N THR A 77 -6.64 -7.43 15.64
CA THR A 77 -5.82 -6.62 14.74
C THR A 77 -6.29 -5.17 14.75
N GLN A 78 -5.34 -4.22 14.83
CA GLN A 78 -5.64 -2.80 14.72
C GLN A 78 -5.74 -2.37 13.24
N ILE A 79 -6.70 -1.53 12.92
CA ILE A 79 -6.82 -0.87 11.63
C ILE A 79 -6.31 0.57 11.80
N ILE A 80 -5.26 0.90 11.06
CA ILE A 80 -4.59 2.21 11.16
C ILE A 80 -4.67 2.90 9.80
N GLY A 81 -5.31 4.06 9.75
CA GLY A 81 -5.49 4.81 8.50
C GLY A 81 -6.16 6.16 8.71
N SER A 82 -6.65 6.76 7.63
CA SER A 82 -7.39 8.03 7.67
C SER A 82 -8.76 7.88 8.34
N ASN A 83 -9.44 8.98 8.62
CA ASN A 83 -10.83 8.94 9.09
C ASN A 83 -11.74 8.20 8.10
N SER A 84 -11.51 8.39 6.80
CA SER A 84 -12.26 7.71 5.74
C SER A 84 -12.06 6.19 5.82
N THR A 85 -10.82 5.72 5.98
CA THR A 85 -10.51 4.31 6.22
C THR A 85 -11.26 3.76 7.44
N LEU A 86 -11.26 4.50 8.55
CA LEU A 86 -11.96 4.06 9.76
C LEU A 86 -13.48 4.02 9.57
N ASN A 87 -14.04 4.91 8.76
CA ASN A 87 -15.46 4.89 8.40
C ASN A 87 -15.79 3.70 7.48
N ILE A 88 -14.89 3.34 6.55
CA ILE A 88 -15.03 2.09 5.78
C ILE A 88 -15.02 0.89 6.73
N ALA A 89 -14.06 0.78 7.63
CA ALA A 89 -14.00 -0.33 8.59
C ALA A 89 -15.28 -0.47 9.42
N ARG A 90 -15.88 0.64 9.86
CA ARG A 90 -17.15 0.66 10.62
C ARG A 90 -18.36 0.20 9.81
N SER A 91 -18.25 -0.03 8.52
CA SER A 91 -19.36 -0.57 7.72
C SER A 91 -19.71 -2.01 8.08
N HIS A 92 -18.79 -2.75 8.71
CA HIS A 92 -19.07 -4.09 9.24
C HIS A 92 -19.48 -4.01 10.72
N PRO A 93 -20.63 -4.58 11.12
CA PRO A 93 -21.20 -4.43 12.46
C PRO A 93 -20.35 -5.06 13.59
N GLU A 94 -19.53 -6.03 13.27
CA GLU A 94 -18.66 -6.71 14.26
C GLU A 94 -17.35 -5.97 14.54
N VAL A 95 -17.02 -4.93 13.78
CA VAL A 95 -15.80 -4.14 13.98
C VAL A 95 -15.92 -3.29 15.24
N LYS A 96 -14.98 -3.50 16.16
CA LYS A 96 -14.96 -2.81 17.44
C LYS A 96 -14.22 -1.46 17.35
N ALA A 97 -14.71 -0.46 18.05
CA ALA A 97 -14.04 0.85 18.11
C ALA A 97 -12.60 0.75 18.63
N SER A 98 -12.28 -0.21 19.50
CA SER A 98 -10.94 -0.47 20.02
C SER A 98 -9.93 -0.93 18.97
N GLN A 99 -10.38 -1.47 17.83
CA GLN A 99 -9.52 -1.86 16.72
C GLN A 99 -9.11 -0.64 15.85
N LEU A 100 -9.85 0.46 15.94
CA LEU A 100 -9.74 1.58 15.01
C LEU A 100 -8.82 2.67 15.56
N ARG A 101 -7.75 2.95 14.83
CA ARG A 101 -6.77 3.97 15.20
C ARG A 101 -6.49 4.92 14.05
N ARG A 102 -6.74 6.21 14.27
CA ARG A 102 -6.44 7.24 13.29
C ARG A 102 -4.92 7.37 13.13
N ALA A 103 -4.45 7.35 11.88
CA ALA A 103 -3.10 7.72 11.53
C ALA A 103 -2.89 9.23 11.72
N VAL A 104 -1.79 9.59 12.38
CA VAL A 104 -1.37 11.00 12.58
C VAL A 104 0.05 11.13 12.07
N SER A 105 0.27 12.01 11.11
CA SER A 105 1.59 12.19 10.48
C SER A 105 2.67 12.53 11.51
N GLY A 106 3.78 11.80 11.46
CA GLY A 106 4.92 11.96 12.37
C GLY A 106 4.74 11.35 13.76
N GLN A 107 3.53 10.89 14.12
CA GLN A 107 3.27 10.26 15.40
C GLN A 107 3.55 8.77 15.33
N SER A 108 4.69 8.33 15.84
CA SER A 108 5.03 6.91 15.91
C SER A 108 4.12 6.16 16.88
N LEU A 109 3.84 4.92 16.54
CA LEU A 109 3.10 3.97 17.39
C LEU A 109 3.81 2.61 17.39
N ARG A 110 3.58 1.81 18.43
CA ARG A 110 4.00 0.41 18.47
C ARG A 110 2.84 -0.49 18.09
N SER A 111 3.14 -1.47 17.25
CA SER A 111 2.25 -2.55 16.88
C SER A 111 3.04 -3.85 17.02
N GLY A 112 2.89 -4.53 18.15
CA GLY A 112 3.77 -5.60 18.52
C GLY A 112 5.24 -5.15 18.62
N GLN A 113 6.12 -5.87 17.96
CA GLN A 113 7.56 -5.57 17.90
C GLN A 113 7.90 -4.47 16.88
N PHE A 114 6.95 -4.13 16.01
CA PHE A 114 7.15 -3.10 15.00
C PHE A 114 6.89 -1.70 15.57
N LYS A 115 7.73 -0.73 15.19
CA LYS A 115 7.44 0.69 15.35
C LYS A 115 6.99 1.24 14.01
N VAL A 116 5.83 1.86 13.97
CA VAL A 116 5.21 2.40 12.76
C VAL A 116 5.07 3.91 12.88
N THR A 117 5.51 4.64 11.88
CA THR A 117 5.33 6.09 11.79
C THR A 117 4.58 6.42 10.50
N PRO A 118 3.30 6.80 10.58
CA PRO A 118 2.58 7.34 9.44
C PRO A 118 3.19 8.68 9.01
N LEU A 119 3.28 8.92 7.72
CA LEU A 119 3.75 10.16 7.13
C LEU A 119 2.67 10.64 6.16
N ALA A 120 2.17 11.87 6.32
CA ALA A 120 1.21 12.41 5.37
C ALA A 120 1.77 12.35 3.95
N SER A 121 0.98 11.89 3.01
CA SER A 121 1.37 11.68 1.63
C SER A 121 0.40 12.37 0.67
N ALA A 122 0.74 12.39 -0.60
CA ALA A 122 -0.17 12.76 -1.67
C ALA A 122 -0.45 11.54 -2.55
N HIS A 123 -1.69 11.43 -3.00
CA HIS A 123 -2.07 10.45 -4.00
C HIS A 123 -1.48 10.79 -5.38
N THR A 124 -1.43 9.82 -6.27
CA THR A 124 -1.12 10.03 -7.71
C THR A 124 -1.96 11.20 -8.26
N PRO A 125 -1.40 12.08 -9.11
CA PRO A 125 -2.14 13.18 -9.71
C PRO A 125 -3.46 12.72 -10.34
N PRO A 126 -4.50 13.59 -10.38
CA PRO A 126 -5.82 13.22 -10.85
C PRO A 126 -5.83 12.64 -12.25
N THR A 127 -6.72 11.70 -12.48
CA THR A 127 -7.05 11.13 -13.79
C THR A 127 -8.56 11.26 -14.02
N PRO A 128 -9.08 11.07 -15.25
CA PRO A 128 -10.52 11.12 -15.49
C PRO A 128 -11.38 10.13 -14.69
N VAL A 129 -10.76 9.10 -14.11
CA VAL A 129 -11.44 8.07 -13.30
C VAL A 129 -11.08 8.16 -11.82
N ASN A 130 -10.25 9.13 -11.45
CA ASN A 130 -9.73 9.27 -10.09
C ASN A 130 -9.39 10.76 -9.84
N ASP A 131 -10.42 11.59 -9.66
CA ASP A 131 -10.33 13.04 -9.48
C ASP A 131 -10.88 13.51 -8.12
N ASP A 132 -11.01 12.59 -7.18
CA ASP A 132 -11.61 12.79 -5.85
C ASP A 132 -10.60 13.13 -4.75
N LEU A 133 -9.45 13.70 -5.14
CA LEU A 133 -8.39 14.07 -4.19
C LEU A 133 -8.90 15.05 -3.13
N GLY A 134 -8.68 14.67 -1.86
CA GLY A 134 -9.14 15.45 -0.71
C GLY A 134 -10.61 15.24 -0.34
N GLU A 135 -11.37 14.42 -1.08
CA GLU A 135 -12.71 14.02 -0.65
C GLU A 135 -12.64 13.00 0.48
N GLU A 136 -13.50 13.14 1.48
CA GLU A 136 -13.53 12.29 2.66
C GLU A 136 -14.83 11.46 2.73
N ILE A 137 -14.72 10.27 3.29
CA ILE A 137 -15.86 9.44 3.69
C ILE A 137 -16.19 9.80 5.14
N THR A 138 -17.27 10.54 5.34
CA THR A 138 -17.64 11.12 6.65
C THR A 138 -18.53 10.23 7.51
N ALA A 139 -19.05 9.13 6.95
CA ALA A 139 -19.91 8.15 7.64
C ALA A 139 -19.62 6.73 7.13
N PRO A 140 -19.97 5.67 7.87
CA PRO A 140 -19.82 4.29 7.40
C PRO A 140 -20.48 4.06 6.04
N LEU A 141 -19.75 3.43 5.11
CA LEU A 141 -20.29 3.07 3.80
C LEU A 141 -21.37 2.00 3.93
N LYS A 142 -22.35 2.04 3.03
CA LYS A 142 -23.34 0.97 2.89
C LYS A 142 -22.84 -0.04 1.87
N LEU A 143 -22.22 -1.11 2.34
CA LEU A 143 -21.72 -2.18 1.47
C LEU A 143 -22.84 -3.13 1.04
N PRO A 144 -22.80 -3.67 -0.22
CA PRO A 144 -21.86 -3.34 -1.28
C PRO A 144 -22.01 -1.91 -1.82
N ALA A 145 -20.90 -1.27 -2.22
CA ALA A 145 -20.85 0.11 -2.70
C ALA A 145 -20.25 0.19 -4.12
N LYS A 146 -20.47 1.29 -4.83
CA LYS A 146 -19.74 1.55 -6.08
C LYS A 146 -18.28 1.87 -5.76
N PHE A 147 -17.34 1.54 -6.63
CA PHE A 147 -15.93 1.86 -6.44
C PHE A 147 -15.71 3.37 -6.21
N SER A 148 -16.48 4.24 -6.86
CA SER A 148 -16.43 5.70 -6.73
C SER A 148 -16.95 6.24 -5.38
N GLU A 149 -17.56 5.42 -4.54
CA GLU A 149 -17.96 5.78 -3.18
C GLU A 149 -16.79 5.62 -2.19
N PHE A 150 -15.73 4.89 -2.59
CA PHE A 150 -14.47 4.78 -1.86
C PHE A 150 -13.57 5.96 -2.23
N LYS A 151 -13.65 7.05 -1.47
CA LYS A 151 -12.91 8.28 -1.71
C LYS A 151 -11.44 8.16 -1.27
N GLU A 152 -10.56 9.01 -1.83
CA GLU A 152 -9.15 9.04 -1.46
C GLU A 152 -8.95 9.17 0.06
N GLY A 153 -9.63 10.08 0.68
CA GLY A 153 -9.79 10.17 2.13
C GLY A 153 -8.54 10.54 2.92
N GLY A 154 -7.51 11.02 2.27
CA GLY A 154 -6.21 11.33 2.84
C GLY A 154 -5.22 10.16 2.76
N SER A 155 -4.07 10.41 2.14
CA SER A 155 -3.02 9.42 1.89
C SER A 155 -1.93 9.43 2.96
N PHE A 156 -1.39 8.25 3.27
CA PHE A 156 -0.26 8.05 4.15
C PHE A 156 0.79 7.14 3.52
N ASP A 157 2.06 7.48 3.74
CA ASP A 157 3.18 6.57 3.63
C ASP A 157 3.53 6.06 5.02
N TYR A 158 4.17 4.89 5.12
CA TYR A 158 4.49 4.30 6.41
C TYR A 158 5.98 3.99 6.53
N LEU A 159 6.64 4.58 7.53
CA LEU A 159 7.96 4.15 7.97
C LEU A 159 7.77 3.05 9.02
N ILE A 160 8.27 1.85 8.71
CA ILE A 160 8.21 0.66 9.57
C ILE A 160 9.63 0.36 10.03
N GLU A 161 9.80 0.30 11.35
CA GLU A 161 11.07 -0.01 11.98
C GLU A 161 10.93 -1.31 12.78
N HIS A 162 11.82 -2.25 12.52
CA HIS A 162 11.93 -3.50 13.26
C HIS A 162 13.41 -3.85 13.43
N ASP A 163 13.85 -4.09 14.64
CA ASP A 163 15.26 -4.24 15.00
C ASP A 163 16.10 -3.06 14.46
N ARG A 164 17.05 -3.35 13.56
CA ARG A 164 17.91 -2.35 12.94
C ARG A 164 17.48 -1.96 11.54
N GLN A 165 16.38 -2.51 11.05
CA GLN A 165 15.87 -2.23 9.70
C GLN A 165 14.84 -1.14 9.70
N ARG A 166 14.91 -0.30 8.69
CA ARG A 166 13.92 0.73 8.38
C ARG A 166 13.39 0.52 6.97
N ILE A 167 12.09 0.36 6.88
CA ILE A 167 11.36 0.11 5.64
C ILE A 167 10.40 1.29 5.43
N LEU A 168 10.50 1.94 4.29
CA LEU A 168 9.53 2.96 3.89
C LEU A 168 8.61 2.37 2.83
N VAL A 169 7.30 2.44 3.06
CA VAL A 169 6.27 2.07 2.09
C VAL A 169 5.58 3.33 1.58
N LYS A 170 5.72 3.58 0.29
CA LYS A 170 5.06 4.67 -0.44
C LYS A 170 4.21 4.09 -1.56
N ALA A 171 2.89 4.07 -1.37
CA ALA A 171 1.97 3.35 -2.25
C ALA A 171 1.64 4.10 -3.55
N SER A 172 1.55 5.43 -3.51
CA SER A 172 1.14 6.26 -4.65
C SER A 172 2.28 7.06 -5.25
N THR A 173 2.16 7.48 -6.51
CA THR A 173 3.16 8.32 -7.22
C THR A 173 3.04 9.82 -6.93
N GLY A 174 2.10 10.25 -6.07
CA GLY A 174 2.07 11.61 -5.55
C GLY A 174 3.16 11.85 -4.50
N PHE A 175 3.54 13.09 -4.25
CA PHE A 175 4.52 13.44 -3.22
C PHE A 175 4.25 14.83 -2.64
N ILE A 176 4.67 15.01 -1.40
CA ILE A 176 4.71 16.33 -0.74
C ILE A 176 6.18 16.77 -0.72
N PRO A 177 6.54 17.93 -1.31
CA PRO A 177 7.91 18.39 -1.33
C PRO A 177 8.53 18.47 0.07
N GLY A 178 9.70 17.85 0.24
CA GLY A 178 10.42 17.83 1.52
C GLY A 178 9.92 16.83 2.56
N GLN A 179 8.88 16.06 2.27
CA GLN A 179 8.29 15.06 3.17
C GLN A 179 9.34 14.11 3.78
N PHE A 180 10.29 13.67 2.99
CA PHE A 180 11.30 12.69 3.41
C PHE A 180 12.65 13.30 3.80
N LYS A 181 12.76 14.62 3.96
CA LYS A 181 14.03 15.31 4.26
C LYS A 181 14.78 14.70 5.47
N ASN A 182 14.05 14.22 6.47
CA ASN A 182 14.61 13.62 7.69
C ASN A 182 14.28 12.13 7.82
N VAL A 183 13.82 11.50 6.74
CA VAL A 183 13.49 10.07 6.71
C VAL A 183 14.64 9.29 6.11
N GLN A 184 15.09 8.27 6.82
CA GLN A 184 16.07 7.30 6.33
C GLN A 184 15.41 5.93 6.33
N ALA A 185 15.56 5.20 5.24
CA ALA A 185 15.11 3.82 5.14
C ALA A 185 16.17 2.99 4.41
N ASP A 186 16.35 1.74 4.84
CA ASP A 186 17.25 0.79 4.18
C ASP A 186 16.57 0.24 2.91
N ILE A 187 15.23 0.08 2.97
CA ILE A 187 14.41 -0.48 1.90
C ILE A 187 13.25 0.47 1.64
N LEU A 188 13.02 0.75 0.36
CA LEU A 188 11.89 1.57 -0.10
C LEU A 188 10.98 0.74 -1.00
N PHE A 189 9.75 0.47 -0.55
CA PHE A 189 8.67 0.02 -1.40
C PHE A 189 8.05 1.24 -2.08
N LEU A 190 8.17 1.34 -3.40
CA LEU A 190 7.85 2.54 -4.14
C LEU A 190 6.77 2.30 -5.18
N GLY A 191 5.62 2.96 -5.01
CA GLY A 191 4.54 2.97 -5.98
C GLY A 191 4.98 3.56 -7.31
N ILE A 192 4.69 2.87 -8.41
CA ILE A 192 5.02 3.33 -9.76
C ILE A 192 3.82 3.42 -10.72
N ALA A 193 2.62 3.16 -10.20
CA ALA A 193 1.39 3.30 -10.99
C ALA A 193 1.27 4.71 -11.59
N GLN A 194 0.98 4.80 -12.89
CA GLN A 194 0.80 6.05 -13.62
C GLN A 194 2.06 6.97 -13.69
N LEU A 195 3.23 6.53 -13.21
CA LEU A 195 4.45 7.36 -13.22
C LEU A 195 4.83 7.78 -14.66
N SER A 196 4.83 6.83 -15.59
CA SER A 196 5.17 7.09 -16.99
C SER A 196 4.17 8.00 -17.74
N ARG A 197 2.98 8.19 -17.18
CA ARG A 197 1.95 9.09 -17.73
C ARG A 197 2.08 10.53 -17.24
N GLN A 198 2.92 10.74 -16.23
CA GLN A 198 3.19 12.09 -15.72
C GLN A 198 4.19 12.82 -16.62
N PRO A 199 4.16 14.16 -16.65
CA PRO A 199 5.19 14.96 -17.31
C PRO A 199 6.60 14.61 -16.83
N GLU A 200 7.60 14.72 -17.69
CA GLU A 200 8.98 14.34 -17.36
C GLU A 200 9.54 15.08 -16.13
N ASP A 201 9.21 16.36 -15.97
CA ASP A 201 9.64 17.14 -14.81
C ASP A 201 8.98 16.66 -13.52
N TYR A 202 7.75 16.18 -13.59
CA TYR A 202 7.08 15.52 -12.47
C TYR A 202 7.78 14.21 -12.10
N GLN A 203 8.08 13.36 -13.09
CA GLN A 203 8.80 12.10 -12.88
C GLN A 203 10.16 12.33 -12.20
N LYS A 204 10.93 13.31 -12.69
CA LYS A 204 12.21 13.72 -12.08
C LYS A 204 12.03 14.18 -10.63
N SER A 205 11.02 15.03 -10.38
CA SER A 205 10.72 15.53 -9.05
C SER A 205 10.31 14.40 -8.10
N TYR A 206 9.46 13.47 -8.53
CA TYR A 206 9.05 12.30 -7.75
C TYR A 206 10.25 11.46 -7.34
N LEU A 207 11.13 11.11 -8.29
CA LEU A 207 12.32 10.31 -8.04
C LEU A 207 13.34 11.06 -7.17
N GLN A 208 13.46 12.38 -7.33
CA GLN A 208 14.30 13.22 -6.46
C GLN A 208 13.77 13.24 -5.01
N GLN A 209 12.45 13.40 -4.83
CA GLN A 209 11.84 13.44 -3.50
C GLN A 209 11.82 12.07 -2.81
N THR A 210 11.92 10.99 -3.55
CA THR A 210 11.92 9.61 -3.04
C THR A 210 13.33 9.03 -3.03
N LEU A 211 13.85 8.52 -4.15
CA LEU A 211 15.13 7.83 -4.20
C LEU A 211 16.29 8.69 -3.72
N ALA A 212 16.46 9.90 -4.27
CA ALA A 212 17.61 10.74 -3.97
C ALA A 212 17.56 11.36 -2.56
N THR A 213 16.37 11.50 -1.98
CA THR A 213 16.21 12.03 -0.62
C THR A 213 16.37 10.94 0.42
N VAL A 214 15.70 9.79 0.25
CA VAL A 214 15.73 8.67 1.20
C VAL A 214 17.02 7.89 1.13
N LYS A 215 17.60 7.75 -0.07
CA LYS A 215 18.83 6.98 -0.38
C LYS A 215 18.78 5.56 0.18
N PRO A 216 17.75 4.78 -0.19
CA PRO A 216 17.66 3.40 0.27
C PRO A 216 18.76 2.54 -0.38
N LYS A 217 19.10 1.42 0.24
CA LYS A 217 19.98 0.40 -0.38
C LYS A 217 19.24 -0.37 -1.45
N ILE A 218 17.95 -0.61 -1.20
CA ILE A 218 17.08 -1.41 -2.06
C ILE A 218 15.79 -0.63 -2.32
N VAL A 219 15.36 -0.58 -3.59
CA VAL A 219 14.02 -0.14 -3.98
C VAL A 219 13.24 -1.32 -4.56
N ILE A 220 12.00 -1.46 -4.11
CA ILE A 220 11.06 -2.51 -4.54
C ILE A 220 9.86 -1.80 -5.15
N PRO A 221 9.70 -1.86 -6.48
CA PRO A 221 8.53 -1.28 -7.13
C PRO A 221 7.26 -2.02 -6.74
N ILE A 222 6.22 -1.28 -6.40
CA ILE A 222 4.89 -1.78 -6.08
C ILE A 222 3.84 -1.04 -6.90
N HIS A 223 2.60 -1.52 -6.85
CA HIS A 223 1.47 -0.96 -7.58
C HIS A 223 1.69 -0.91 -9.11
N TRP A 224 2.28 -1.96 -9.65
CA TRP A 224 2.58 -2.12 -11.08
C TRP A 224 1.76 -3.22 -11.74
N ASP A 225 1.13 -4.10 -10.95
CA ASP A 225 0.40 -5.27 -11.39
C ASP A 225 -1.06 -4.98 -11.72
N ASP A 226 -1.66 -5.84 -12.53
CA ASP A 226 -3.09 -5.85 -12.84
C ASP A 226 -3.88 -6.34 -11.62
N PHE A 227 -4.39 -5.40 -10.86
CA PHE A 227 -5.16 -5.67 -9.65
C PHE A 227 -6.63 -6.02 -9.89
N PHE A 228 -7.03 -6.18 -11.14
CA PHE A 228 -8.30 -6.79 -11.54
C PHE A 228 -8.20 -8.30 -11.78
N GLN A 229 -6.98 -8.86 -11.61
CA GLN A 229 -6.75 -10.31 -11.70
C GLN A 229 -6.63 -10.92 -10.31
N PRO A 230 -7.17 -12.15 -10.10
CA PRO A 230 -7.02 -12.89 -8.86
C PRO A 230 -5.55 -13.15 -8.50
N LEU A 231 -5.25 -13.29 -7.20
CA LEU A 231 -3.88 -13.51 -6.70
C LEU A 231 -3.35 -14.93 -6.96
N ASP A 232 -4.21 -15.88 -7.29
CA ASP A 232 -3.83 -17.25 -7.68
C ASP A 232 -3.31 -17.35 -9.13
N GLN A 233 -3.37 -16.24 -9.88
CA GLN A 233 -2.81 -16.12 -11.21
C GLN A 233 -1.44 -15.41 -11.17
N PRO A 234 -0.54 -15.68 -12.14
CA PRO A 234 0.72 -14.95 -12.26
C PRO A 234 0.47 -13.45 -12.37
N LEU A 235 1.25 -12.64 -11.64
CA LEU A 235 1.15 -11.19 -11.71
C LEU A 235 1.49 -10.70 -13.12
N GLN A 236 0.64 -9.84 -13.66
CA GLN A 236 0.76 -9.25 -14.98
C GLN A 236 0.69 -7.73 -14.89
N PHE A 237 1.18 -7.04 -15.89
CA PHE A 237 0.98 -5.60 -16.00
C PHE A 237 -0.47 -5.29 -16.39
N LEU A 238 -0.99 -4.16 -15.90
CA LEU A 238 -2.22 -3.59 -16.44
C LEU A 238 -2.14 -3.40 -17.95
N PRO A 239 -3.27 -3.52 -18.67
CA PRO A 239 -3.31 -3.17 -20.08
C PRO A 239 -2.79 -1.75 -20.33
N ARG A 240 -2.04 -1.54 -21.41
CA ARG A 240 -1.35 -0.26 -21.68
C ARG A 240 -2.26 0.96 -21.78
N PHE A 241 -3.54 0.77 -22.10
CA PHE A 241 -4.50 1.86 -22.09
C PHE A 241 -4.81 2.36 -20.67
N ALA A 242 -4.73 1.48 -19.67
CA ALA A 242 -4.96 1.81 -18.26
C ALA A 242 -3.69 2.36 -17.59
N ASP A 243 -2.54 1.69 -17.79
CA ASP A 243 -1.22 2.14 -17.32
C ASP A 243 -0.10 1.59 -18.21
N ASN A 244 1.01 2.30 -18.30
CA ASN A 244 2.23 1.81 -18.97
C ASN A 244 3.29 1.45 -17.92
N ALA A 245 2.96 0.47 -17.07
CA ALA A 245 3.82 0.02 -15.99
C ALA A 245 5.23 -0.43 -16.45
N PRO A 246 5.43 -1.08 -17.63
CA PRO A 246 6.77 -1.36 -18.13
C PRO A 246 7.63 -0.11 -18.32
N GLU A 247 7.04 0.99 -18.79
CA GLU A 247 7.77 2.26 -18.94
C GLU A 247 8.03 2.91 -17.58
N SER A 248 7.06 2.89 -16.67
CA SER A 248 7.27 3.33 -15.28
C SER A 248 8.42 2.57 -14.61
N MET A 249 8.50 1.25 -14.84
CA MET A 249 9.59 0.40 -14.36
C MET A 249 10.94 0.82 -14.96
N ARG A 250 10.99 1.07 -16.28
CA ARG A 250 12.22 1.51 -16.96
C ARG A 250 12.72 2.85 -16.41
N ILE A 251 11.80 3.79 -16.16
CA ILE A 251 12.13 5.11 -15.56
C ILE A 251 12.73 4.92 -14.17
N LEU A 252 12.12 4.08 -13.32
CA LEU A 252 12.61 3.76 -11.99
C LEU A 252 14.00 3.11 -12.03
N ILE A 253 14.19 2.05 -12.84
CA ILE A 253 15.45 1.32 -12.95
C ILE A 253 16.59 2.27 -13.33
N LYS A 254 16.39 3.10 -14.38
CA LYS A 254 17.38 4.08 -14.81
C LYS A 254 17.78 5.06 -13.70
N ALA A 255 16.81 5.52 -12.91
CA ALA A 255 17.06 6.45 -11.80
C ALA A 255 17.76 5.78 -10.61
N ALA A 256 17.43 4.51 -10.34
CA ALA A 256 18.06 3.72 -9.29
C ALA A 256 19.52 3.38 -9.63
N GLU A 257 19.79 2.94 -10.87
CA GLU A 257 21.14 2.67 -11.38
C GLU A 257 22.06 3.88 -11.26
N ALA A 258 21.56 5.08 -11.64
CA ALA A 258 22.32 6.32 -11.55
C ALA A 258 22.73 6.69 -10.09
N GLN A 259 22.06 6.10 -9.10
CA GLN A 259 22.29 6.32 -7.67
C GLN A 259 22.87 5.08 -6.97
N GLN A 260 23.22 4.03 -7.71
CA GLN A 260 23.73 2.76 -7.17
C GLN A 260 22.76 2.08 -6.17
N ILE A 261 21.44 2.27 -6.38
CA ILE A 261 20.37 1.64 -5.60
C ILE A 261 19.99 0.31 -6.28
N GLN A 262 19.98 -0.77 -5.52
CA GLN A 262 19.54 -2.07 -6.03
C GLN A 262 18.02 -2.08 -6.26
N VAL A 263 17.59 -2.53 -7.43
CA VAL A 263 16.16 -2.76 -7.74
C VAL A 263 15.84 -4.24 -7.56
N VAL A 264 14.83 -4.53 -6.76
CA VAL A 264 14.31 -5.90 -6.56
C VAL A 264 12.85 -5.94 -7.00
N LEU A 265 12.52 -6.80 -7.94
CA LEU A 265 11.15 -7.03 -8.38
C LEU A 265 10.56 -8.26 -7.67
N LEU A 266 9.53 -8.05 -6.87
CA LEU A 266 8.72 -9.13 -6.33
C LEU A 266 7.60 -9.43 -7.32
N SER A 267 7.68 -10.60 -7.98
CA SER A 267 6.77 -10.99 -9.07
C SER A 267 5.78 -12.09 -8.67
N ASN A 268 5.79 -12.49 -7.40
CA ASN A 268 4.90 -13.52 -6.88
C ASN A 268 4.67 -13.32 -5.37
N SER A 269 3.82 -14.15 -4.78
CA SER A 269 3.52 -14.16 -3.33
C SER A 269 4.54 -14.94 -2.49
N GLN A 270 5.66 -15.39 -3.05
CA GLN A 270 6.64 -16.13 -2.28
C GLN A 270 7.36 -15.21 -1.28
N PRO A 271 7.63 -15.69 -0.05
CA PRO A 271 8.33 -14.91 0.94
C PRO A 271 9.71 -14.45 0.45
N TYR A 272 10.00 -13.16 0.61
CA TYR A 272 11.30 -12.58 0.31
C TYR A 272 12.01 -12.17 1.60
N ASN A 273 13.23 -12.69 1.82
CA ASN A 273 13.96 -12.39 3.03
C ASN A 273 14.72 -11.07 2.91
N LEU A 274 14.15 -10.01 3.47
CA LEU A 274 14.72 -8.66 3.46
C LEU A 274 16.07 -8.57 4.23
N LEU A 275 16.29 -9.43 5.24
CA LEU A 275 17.50 -9.40 6.08
C LEU A 275 18.76 -9.89 5.31
N LYS A 276 18.60 -10.90 4.47
CA LYS A 276 19.73 -11.48 3.71
C LYS A 276 20.21 -10.55 2.60
N SER A 277 19.32 -9.79 1.98
CA SER A 277 19.65 -8.90 0.87
C SER A 277 20.38 -7.62 1.32
N ALA A 278 20.14 -7.15 2.54
CA ALA A 278 20.83 -5.97 3.09
C ALA A 278 22.25 -6.28 3.62
N SER A 279 22.53 -7.55 3.94
CA SER A 279 23.83 -7.98 4.50
C SER A 279 24.84 -8.49 3.47
N SER A 280 24.44 -8.76 2.24
CA SER A 280 25.30 -9.31 1.19
C SER A 280 26.16 -8.28 0.44
N GLN A 281 26.23 -7.05 0.91
CA GLN A 281 27.07 -5.98 0.35
C GLN A 281 28.15 -5.52 1.34
N VAL A 282 28.85 -6.46 2.01
CA VAL A 282 30.15 -6.16 2.59
C VAL A 282 31.18 -6.92 1.75
N PRO A 283 32.09 -6.23 1.02
CA PRO A 283 33.16 -6.87 0.29
C PRO A 283 34.14 -7.56 1.22
#